data_8b5cff3cbba5c58b25f6d20810918169
#
_entry.id   8b5cff3cbba5c58b25f6d20810918169
#
_cell.length_a   1.000
_cell.length_b   1.000
_cell.length_c   1.000
_cell.angle_alpha   90.00
_cell.angle_beta   90.00
_cell.angle_gamma   90.00
#
_symmetry.space_group_name_H-M   'P 1'
#
loop_
_entity.id
_entity.type
_entity.pdbx_description
1 polymer ?
#
loop_
_entity_poly.entity_id
_entity_poly.type
_entity_poly.pdbx_seq_one_letter_code
_entity_poly.pdbx_strand_id
1 'polypeptide(L)'
;MENILAMQIVGAITVLIGLRMNVDPVGLNKDIFGDVEGVDSGEMSASRLAIGGGIMALGLLNIYCSLNLDEGPATETVLIGTVIGLATFFVTIASAKFRGFTSEIPKLPMIVLPTLIAICLYSAMG
;
A
#
# COMPACT_ATOMS: atom_id res chain seq x y z
N MET A 1 -19.89 -4.31 -5.88
CA MET A 1 -18.96 -5.21 -5.15
C MET A 1 -19.30 -5.13 -3.68
N GLU A 2 -19.29 -6.27 -3.00
CA GLU A 2 -19.51 -6.31 -1.55
C GLU A 2 -18.32 -5.68 -0.84
N ASN A 3 -18.59 -4.91 0.21
CA ASN A 3 -17.54 -4.26 1.00
C ASN A 3 -16.58 -5.27 1.64
N ILE A 4 -17.12 -6.35 2.17
CA ILE A 4 -16.31 -7.43 2.76
C ILE A 4 -15.34 -8.00 1.73
N LEU A 5 -15.79 -8.25 0.50
CA LEU A 5 -14.95 -8.75 -0.57
C LEU A 5 -13.85 -7.75 -0.94
N ALA A 6 -14.22 -6.46 -1.06
CA ALA A 6 -13.24 -5.41 -1.35
C ALA A 6 -12.16 -5.32 -0.26
N MET A 7 -12.55 -5.41 1.02
CA MET A 7 -11.63 -5.41 2.14
C MET A 7 -10.66 -6.59 2.07
N GLN A 8 -11.15 -7.77 1.69
CA GLN A 8 -10.33 -8.96 1.55
C GLN A 8 -9.36 -8.85 0.37
N ILE A 9 -9.82 -8.33 -0.77
CA ILE A 9 -8.96 -8.13 -1.95
C ILE A 9 -7.85 -7.13 -1.64
N VAL A 10 -8.21 -5.97 -1.12
CA VAL A 10 -7.24 -4.92 -0.78
C VAL A 10 -6.29 -5.41 0.31
N GLY A 11 -6.83 -6.10 1.32
CA GLY A 11 -6.02 -6.68 2.39
C GLY A 11 -5.02 -7.71 1.88
N ALA A 12 -5.45 -8.62 1.02
CA ALA A 12 -4.57 -9.64 0.46
C ALA A 12 -3.45 -9.02 -0.39
N ILE A 13 -3.79 -8.06 -1.25
CA ILE A 13 -2.81 -7.39 -2.10
C ILE A 13 -1.77 -6.64 -1.26
N THR A 14 -2.20 -5.88 -0.26
CA THR A 14 -1.30 -5.10 0.59
C THR A 14 -0.42 -6.01 1.46
N VAL A 15 -0.95 -7.12 1.96
CA VAL A 15 -0.14 -8.11 2.70
C VAL A 15 0.92 -8.71 1.79
N LEU A 16 0.57 -9.10 0.57
CA LEU A 16 1.52 -9.70 -0.37
C LEU A 16 2.64 -8.72 -0.75
N ILE A 17 2.29 -7.46 -0.99
CA ILE A 17 3.28 -6.42 -1.30
C ILE A 17 4.22 -6.21 -0.11
N GLY A 18 3.66 -6.10 1.09
CA GLY A 18 4.45 -5.93 2.31
C GLY A 18 5.36 -7.12 2.60
N LEU A 19 4.88 -8.34 2.32
CA LEU A 19 5.70 -9.56 2.45
C LEU A 19 6.90 -9.52 1.50
N ARG A 20 6.70 -9.12 0.25
CA ARG A 20 7.80 -9.00 -0.70
C ARG A 20 8.84 -7.99 -0.22
N MET A 21 8.40 -6.86 0.34
CA MET A 21 9.30 -5.86 0.90
C MET A 21 10.15 -6.41 2.04
N ASN A 22 9.60 -7.34 2.82
CA ASN A 22 10.30 -7.94 3.96
C ASN A 22 11.19 -9.12 3.56
N VAL A 23 10.80 -9.88 2.54
CA VAL A 23 11.56 -11.06 2.09
C VAL A 23 12.71 -10.67 1.17
N ASP A 24 12.47 -9.71 0.26
CA ASP A 24 13.47 -9.30 -0.73
C ASP A 24 13.52 -7.77 -0.87
N PRO A 25 13.96 -7.07 0.19
CA PRO A 25 14.01 -5.61 0.13
C PRO A 25 14.99 -5.08 -0.91
N VAL A 26 16.14 -5.73 -1.09
CA VAL A 26 17.14 -5.30 -2.07
C VAL A 26 16.60 -5.42 -3.49
N GLY A 27 15.99 -6.57 -3.83
CA GLY A 27 15.41 -6.79 -5.14
C GLY A 27 14.32 -5.79 -5.47
N LEU A 28 13.44 -5.51 -4.51
CA LEU A 28 12.38 -4.55 -4.70
C LEU A 28 12.93 -3.11 -4.84
N ASN A 29 13.93 -2.75 -4.05
CA ASN A 29 14.57 -1.43 -4.17
C ASN A 29 15.19 -1.25 -5.56
N LYS A 30 15.83 -2.29 -6.10
CA LYS A 30 16.38 -2.26 -7.47
C LYS A 30 15.29 -2.12 -8.51
N ASP A 31 14.15 -2.79 -8.33
CA ASP A 31 13.01 -2.68 -9.25
C ASP A 31 12.44 -1.27 -9.26
N ILE A 32 12.40 -0.61 -8.09
CA ILE A 32 11.82 0.73 -7.96
C ILE A 32 12.80 1.82 -8.44
N PHE A 33 14.05 1.76 -7.99
CA PHE A 33 15.02 2.84 -8.17
C PHE A 33 16.14 2.54 -9.17
N GLY A 34 16.24 1.28 -9.65
CA GLY A 34 17.36 0.85 -10.48
C GLY A 34 18.63 0.64 -9.65
N ASP A 35 19.77 0.57 -10.33
CA ASP A 35 21.07 0.34 -9.69
C ASP A 35 21.70 1.66 -9.23
N VAL A 36 20.99 2.40 -8.36
CA VAL A 36 21.52 3.63 -7.79
C VAL A 36 22.48 3.30 -6.64
N GLU A 37 23.38 4.24 -6.33
CA GLU A 37 24.32 4.09 -5.24
C GLU A 37 23.58 3.88 -3.93
N GLY A 38 23.99 2.86 -3.16
CA GLY A 38 23.40 2.54 -1.88
C GLY A 38 22.09 1.74 -1.94
N VAL A 39 21.66 1.32 -3.13
CA VAL A 39 20.40 0.58 -3.30
C VAL A 39 20.38 -0.73 -2.51
N ASP A 40 21.54 -1.34 -2.29
CA ASP A 40 21.72 -2.57 -1.52
C ASP A 40 22.20 -2.34 -0.10
N SER A 41 22.19 -1.10 0.39
CA SER A 41 22.61 -0.79 1.75
C SER A 41 21.66 -1.36 2.80
N GLY A 42 22.19 -1.62 4.00
CA GLY A 42 21.38 -2.09 5.13
C GLY A 42 20.34 -1.07 5.55
N GLU A 43 20.70 0.22 5.53
CA GLU A 43 19.77 1.32 5.88
C GLU A 43 18.59 1.38 4.93
N MET A 44 18.83 1.26 3.62
CA MET A 44 17.77 1.28 2.64
C MET A 44 16.86 0.06 2.76
N SER A 45 17.45 -1.11 3.02
CA SER A 45 16.71 -2.35 3.26
C SER A 45 15.86 -2.23 4.54
N ALA A 46 16.42 -1.70 5.63
CA ALA A 46 15.69 -1.50 6.88
C ALA A 46 14.48 -0.56 6.68
N SER A 47 14.66 0.52 5.92
CA SER A 47 13.56 1.42 5.58
C SER A 47 12.46 0.70 4.79
N ARG A 48 12.85 -0.16 3.86
CA ARG A 48 11.89 -0.94 3.08
C ARG A 48 11.12 -1.93 3.94
N LEU A 49 11.78 -2.56 4.91
CA LEU A 49 11.12 -3.45 5.87
C LEU A 49 10.05 -2.70 6.67
N ALA A 50 10.38 -1.49 7.13
CA ALA A 50 9.43 -0.67 7.90
C ALA A 50 8.20 -0.30 7.05
N ILE A 51 8.41 0.12 5.80
CA ILE A 51 7.32 0.42 4.87
C ILE A 51 6.46 -0.82 4.63
N GLY A 52 7.11 -1.95 4.38
CA GLY A 52 6.41 -3.23 4.18
C GLY A 52 5.60 -3.66 5.38
N GLY A 53 6.13 -3.47 6.59
CA GLY A 53 5.42 -3.76 7.83
C GLY A 53 4.17 -2.90 7.98
N GLY A 54 4.27 -1.62 7.65
CA GLY A 54 3.11 -0.69 7.68
C GLY A 54 2.03 -1.08 6.69
N ILE A 55 2.43 -1.46 5.47
CA ILE A 55 1.49 -1.91 4.43
C ILE A 55 0.82 -3.22 4.84
N MET A 56 1.59 -4.18 5.38
CA MET A 56 1.02 -5.43 5.89
C MET A 56 0.04 -5.17 7.04
N ALA A 57 0.37 -4.26 7.95
CA ALA A 57 -0.51 -3.91 9.06
C ALA A 57 -1.85 -3.39 8.56
N LEU A 58 -1.86 -2.53 7.55
CA LEU A 58 -3.08 -2.04 6.93
C LEU A 58 -3.88 -3.19 6.30
N GLY A 59 -3.18 -4.10 5.60
CA GLY A 59 -3.82 -5.26 4.99
C GLY A 59 -4.43 -6.20 6.01
N LEU A 60 -3.70 -6.51 7.07
CA LEU A 60 -4.19 -7.39 8.14
C LEU A 60 -5.37 -6.76 8.87
N LEU A 61 -5.35 -5.44 9.07
CA LEU A 61 -6.48 -4.71 9.66
C LEU A 61 -7.74 -4.89 8.80
N ASN A 62 -7.61 -4.72 7.49
CA ASN A 62 -8.72 -4.90 6.55
C ASN A 62 -9.25 -6.33 6.58
N ILE A 63 -8.36 -7.32 6.59
CA ILE A 63 -8.75 -8.74 6.63
C ILE A 63 -9.47 -9.04 7.95
N TYR A 64 -8.91 -8.62 9.08
CA TYR A 64 -9.52 -8.83 10.39
C TYR A 64 -10.91 -8.21 10.47
N CYS A 65 -11.05 -6.96 10.02
CA CYS A 65 -12.36 -6.30 10.00
C CYS A 65 -13.34 -7.02 9.08
N SER A 66 -12.88 -7.53 7.93
CA SER A 66 -13.75 -8.27 7.01
C SER A 66 -14.31 -9.55 7.60
N LEU A 67 -13.57 -10.16 8.54
CA LEU A 67 -13.98 -11.40 9.18
C LEU A 67 -14.88 -11.18 10.40
N ASN A 68 -14.95 -9.95 10.91
CA ASN A 68 -15.62 -9.64 12.17
C ASN A 68 -16.74 -8.60 12.03
N LEU A 69 -16.88 -7.98 10.87
CA LEU A 69 -17.94 -7.00 10.60
C LEU A 69 -18.95 -7.54 9.61
N ASP A 70 -20.19 -7.14 9.78
CA ASP A 70 -21.25 -7.42 8.81
C ASP A 70 -21.23 -6.37 7.69
N GLU A 71 -21.69 -6.77 6.51
CA GLU A 71 -21.84 -5.84 5.38
C GLU A 71 -22.76 -4.69 5.76
N GLY A 72 -22.28 -3.46 5.58
CA GLY A 72 -23.08 -2.27 5.92
C GLY A 72 -22.22 -1.04 6.23
N PRO A 73 -22.74 -0.11 7.06
CA PRO A 73 -22.06 1.17 7.35
C PRO A 73 -20.67 1.00 7.95
N ALA A 74 -20.46 -0.02 8.79
CA ALA A 74 -19.15 -0.24 9.42
C ALA A 74 -18.10 -0.61 8.37
N THR A 75 -18.42 -1.47 7.43
CA THR A 75 -17.49 -1.85 6.35
C THR A 75 -17.25 -0.70 5.39
N GLU A 76 -18.26 0.11 5.11
CA GLU A 76 -18.09 1.34 4.33
C GLU A 76 -17.08 2.28 5.02
N THR A 77 -17.21 2.44 6.32
CA THR A 77 -16.30 3.29 7.10
C THR A 77 -14.85 2.79 7.02
N VAL A 78 -14.64 1.48 7.13
CA VAL A 78 -13.31 0.88 7.01
C VAL A 78 -12.73 1.13 5.61
N LEU A 79 -13.53 0.97 4.56
CA LEU A 79 -13.07 1.19 3.19
C LEU A 79 -12.72 2.66 2.95
N ILE A 80 -13.54 3.60 3.42
CA ILE A 80 -13.25 5.03 3.29
C ILE A 80 -11.99 5.41 4.09
N GLY A 81 -11.83 4.88 5.29
CA GLY A 81 -10.60 5.06 6.07
C GLY A 81 -9.38 4.53 5.35
N THR A 82 -9.51 3.38 4.69
CA THR A 82 -8.44 2.80 3.88
C THR A 82 -8.10 3.70 2.69
N VAL A 83 -9.10 4.27 2.02
CA VAL A 83 -8.90 5.26 0.94
C VAL A 83 -8.09 6.45 1.45
N ILE A 84 -8.46 6.99 2.60
CA ILE A 84 -7.74 8.14 3.18
C ILE A 84 -6.27 7.77 3.46
N GLY A 85 -6.03 6.59 4.02
CA GLY A 85 -4.67 6.11 4.29
C GLY A 85 -3.86 5.91 3.02
N LEU A 86 -4.44 5.25 2.02
CA LEU A 86 -3.77 5.00 0.74
C LEU A 86 -3.51 6.30 -0.03
N ALA A 87 -4.46 7.23 -0.02
CA ALA A 87 -4.29 8.53 -0.66
C ALA A 87 -3.19 9.35 0.01
N THR A 88 -3.10 9.32 1.33
CA THR A 88 -2.04 9.96 2.09
C THR A 88 -0.68 9.39 1.70
N PHE A 89 -0.59 8.07 1.62
CA PHE A 89 0.63 7.37 1.23
C PHE A 89 1.02 7.74 -0.22
N PHE A 90 0.06 7.75 -1.13
CA PHE A 90 0.27 8.11 -2.54
C PHE A 90 0.81 9.54 -2.67
N VAL A 91 0.17 10.49 -2.00
CA VAL A 91 0.59 11.91 -2.05
C VAL A 91 1.99 12.07 -1.45
N THR A 92 2.28 11.37 -0.37
CA THR A 92 3.60 11.41 0.28
C THR A 92 4.69 10.91 -0.67
N ILE A 93 4.46 9.78 -1.36
CA ILE A 93 5.42 9.25 -2.33
C ILE A 93 5.60 10.22 -3.50
N ALA A 94 4.50 10.74 -4.05
CA ALA A 94 4.55 11.69 -5.15
C ALA A 94 5.27 12.98 -4.76
N SER A 95 5.14 13.42 -3.51
CA SER A 95 5.77 14.63 -3.02
C SER A 95 7.31 14.56 -3.03
N ALA A 96 7.89 13.36 -3.01
CA ALA A 96 9.34 13.20 -2.99
C ALA A 96 10.02 13.84 -4.21
N LYS A 97 9.38 13.73 -5.38
CA LYS A 97 9.89 14.38 -6.59
C LYS A 97 9.82 15.91 -6.50
N PHE A 98 8.67 16.43 -6.05
CA PHE A 98 8.47 17.87 -5.92
C PHE A 98 9.35 18.50 -4.82
N ARG A 99 9.73 17.70 -3.82
CA ARG A 99 10.60 18.13 -2.73
C ARG A 99 12.08 17.97 -3.07
N GLY A 100 12.42 17.47 -4.25
CA GLY A 100 13.79 17.36 -4.72
C GLY A 100 14.58 16.17 -4.19
N PHE A 101 13.92 15.19 -3.54
CA PHE A 101 14.60 14.00 -3.01
C PHE A 101 14.90 12.96 -4.07
N THR A 102 14.10 12.92 -5.15
CA THR A 102 14.29 11.99 -6.25
C THR A 102 13.94 12.66 -7.57
N SER A 103 14.60 12.25 -8.64
CA SER A 103 14.31 12.75 -9.99
C SER A 103 13.10 12.04 -10.62
N GLU A 104 12.79 10.83 -10.18
CA GLU A 104 11.71 10.03 -10.73
C GLU A 104 10.80 9.50 -9.61
N ILE A 105 9.50 9.39 -9.91
CA ILE A 105 8.53 8.78 -9.00
C ILE A 105 8.50 7.28 -9.29
N PRO A 106 8.56 6.40 -8.25
CA PRO A 106 8.45 4.96 -8.46
C PRO A 106 7.16 4.59 -9.18
N LYS A 107 7.26 3.80 -10.25
CA LYS A 107 6.08 3.45 -11.07
C LYS A 107 5.14 2.49 -10.38
N LEU A 108 5.67 1.51 -9.63
CA LEU A 108 4.84 0.48 -9.01
C LEU A 108 3.81 1.06 -8.04
N PRO A 109 4.19 1.90 -7.05
CA PRO A 109 3.19 2.53 -6.17
C PRO A 109 2.23 3.45 -6.92
N MET A 110 2.68 4.12 -7.97
CA MET A 110 1.85 5.03 -8.76
C MET A 110 0.74 4.31 -9.52
N ILE A 111 0.89 3.02 -9.78
CA ILE A 111 -0.12 2.18 -10.42
C ILE A 111 -0.96 1.46 -9.38
N VAL A 112 -0.32 0.85 -8.38
CA VAL A 112 -0.99 0.00 -7.38
C VAL A 112 -1.89 0.82 -6.46
N LEU A 113 -1.41 1.94 -5.93
CA LEU A 113 -2.19 2.72 -4.96
C LEU A 113 -3.48 3.28 -5.53
N PRO A 114 -3.50 3.92 -6.72
CA PRO A 114 -4.76 4.34 -7.33
C PRO A 114 -5.71 3.18 -7.63
N THR A 115 -5.17 2.02 -8.00
CA THR A 115 -5.98 0.83 -8.27
C THR A 115 -6.69 0.36 -7.00
N LEU A 116 -5.98 0.28 -5.88
CA LEU A 116 -6.56 -0.11 -4.60
C LEU A 116 -7.59 0.91 -4.12
N ILE A 117 -7.30 2.20 -4.28
CA ILE A 117 -8.24 3.28 -3.95
C ILE A 117 -9.51 3.13 -4.78
N ALA A 118 -9.38 2.86 -6.07
CA ALA A 118 -10.52 2.68 -6.96
C ALA A 118 -11.39 1.50 -6.53
N ILE A 119 -10.78 0.38 -6.14
CA ILE A 119 -11.51 -0.79 -5.64
C ILE A 119 -12.31 -0.43 -4.39
N CYS A 120 -11.69 0.25 -3.44
CA CYS A 120 -12.36 0.66 -2.20
C CYS A 120 -13.51 1.62 -2.46
N LEU A 121 -13.31 2.62 -3.31
CA LEU A 121 -14.36 3.61 -3.63
C LEU A 121 -15.50 2.97 -4.42
N TYR A 122 -15.18 2.12 -5.38
CA TYR A 122 -16.21 1.42 -6.16
C TYR A 122 -17.12 0.61 -5.25
N SER A 123 -16.56 -0.08 -4.28
CA SER A 123 -17.34 -0.89 -3.34
C SER A 123 -18.12 -0.03 -2.36
N ALA A 124 -17.47 0.96 -1.74
CA ALA A 124 -18.08 1.76 -0.67
C ALA A 124 -19.19 2.68 -1.19
N MET A 125 -19.08 3.16 -2.44
CA MET A 125 -20.02 4.13 -3.02
C MET A 125 -20.98 3.49 -4.03
N GLY A 126 -20.72 2.28 -4.43
CA GLY A 126 -21.59 1.50 -5.33
C GLY A 126 -22.58 0.65 -4.57
#